data_98b28d1e206b3c0f571dd75815f6d508
#
_entry.id   98b28d1e206b3c0f571dd75815f6d508
#
_cell.length_a   1.000
_cell.length_b   1.000
_cell.length_c   1.000
_cell.angle_alpha   90.00
_cell.angle_beta   90.00
_cell.angle_gamma   90.00
#
_symmetry.space_group_name_H-M   'P 1'
#
loop_
_entity.id
_entity.type
_entity.pdbx_description
1 polymer ?
#
loop_
_entity_poly.entity_id
_entity_poly.type
_entity_poly.pdbx_seq_one_letter_code
_entity_poly.pdbx_strand_id
1 'polypeptide(L)'
;MPFLSRESSLRQGRAREQGAARELAGPAPFEAAFYEQPSAAPRGFEGVDASRAGLRARLRGGLFETCANPGCSSGWLHLWRSRQTPVFEGGWSCSAECTAAQVRLAVRRELEGRALLGQESHRHRIPLGLVMYKEGWITSTQLRQALDAQKAAGAGRLGQWLVSQQGVSEQLVTRALGMQWSCPVLPLELHDAEALTGLVPRLFLDAFGALPLRVAAGKLLYLGFADRLDPVLALAVERMSGLRVESGLVAESLFGPAHSRMLNAKFPPVELIEAGSEPALVYVLAKSIEQARPVASRLVRVHDCLWLRMWLRRPGGPAFGRGAISDSSQNSTQSSTRDLICSVGAH
;
A
#
# COMPACT_ATOMS: atom_id res chain seq x y z
N MET A 1 6.78 25.99 -79.83
CA MET A 1 5.53 25.83 -80.54
C MET A 1 4.48 25.34 -79.59
N PRO A 2 3.25 25.80 -79.68
CA PRO A 2 2.67 26.74 -78.72
C PRO A 2 1.28 26.25 -78.25
N PHE A 3 0.60 27.15 -77.45
CA PHE A 3 -0.86 27.36 -77.28
C PHE A 3 -1.54 26.47 -76.23
N LEU A 4 -2.38 26.92 -75.32
CA LEU A 4 -3.23 28.11 -75.28
C LEU A 4 -3.62 28.43 -73.83
N SER A 5 -3.71 29.69 -73.55
CA SER A 5 -4.39 30.38 -72.47
C SER A 5 -5.90 30.08 -72.42
N ARG A 6 -6.44 30.13 -71.24
CA ARG A 6 -7.76 30.73 -71.05
C ARG A 6 -7.92 31.29 -69.64
N GLU A 7 -7.99 32.60 -69.59
CA GLU A 7 -8.50 33.43 -68.54
C GLU A 7 -10.01 33.25 -68.42
N SER A 8 -10.49 33.39 -67.23
CA SER A 8 -11.72 34.15 -66.86
C SER A 8 -12.03 33.90 -65.40
N SER A 9 -12.01 34.85 -64.62
CA SER A 9 -12.94 35.91 -64.30
C SER A 9 -13.28 35.94 -62.82
N LEU A 10 -12.83 37.01 -62.24
CA LEU A 10 -13.24 37.65 -61.00
C LEU A 10 -14.71 37.34 -60.55
N ARG A 11 -14.86 36.90 -59.30
CA ARG A 11 -15.92 37.44 -58.43
C ARG A 11 -15.37 37.64 -57.03
N GLN A 12 -15.31 38.91 -56.68
CA GLN A 12 -15.17 39.44 -55.34
C GLN A 12 -16.41 39.03 -54.51
N GLY A 13 -16.15 38.44 -53.36
CA GLY A 13 -17.14 38.26 -52.32
C GLY A 13 -16.50 38.61 -50.97
N ARG A 14 -16.71 39.87 -50.55
CA ARG A 14 -16.43 40.32 -49.18
C ARG A 14 -17.24 39.47 -48.21
N ALA A 15 -16.55 38.77 -47.33
CA ALA A 15 -17.14 38.26 -46.12
C ALA A 15 -16.26 38.65 -44.93
N ARG A 16 -16.86 39.44 -44.09
CA ARG A 16 -16.46 40.07 -42.86
C ARG A 16 -15.59 39.14 -41.99
N GLU A 17 -14.45 39.67 -41.57
CA GLU A 17 -13.76 39.33 -40.36
C GLU A 17 -14.70 39.54 -39.15
N GLN A 18 -15.12 38.51 -38.53
CA GLN A 18 -15.56 38.54 -37.14
C GLN A 18 -14.58 37.65 -36.35
N GLY A 19 -13.57 38.30 -35.80
CA GLY A 19 -12.70 37.74 -34.79
C GLY A 19 -13.53 37.48 -33.53
N ALA A 20 -13.90 36.25 -33.31
CA ALA A 20 -14.30 35.77 -31.98
C ALA A 20 -13.03 35.33 -31.24
N ALA A 21 -12.53 36.22 -30.40
CA ALA A 21 -11.57 35.82 -29.37
C ALA A 21 -12.23 34.71 -28.52
N ARG A 22 -11.81 33.50 -28.74
CA ARG A 22 -12.13 32.37 -27.85
C ARG A 22 -11.28 32.56 -26.61
N GLU A 23 -11.85 33.21 -25.62
CA GLU A 23 -11.35 33.22 -24.24
C GLU A 23 -11.12 31.80 -23.82
N LEU A 24 -9.85 31.43 -23.62
CA LEU A 24 -9.43 30.18 -23.01
C LEU A 24 -9.90 30.23 -21.57
N ALA A 25 -11.07 29.68 -21.31
CA ALA A 25 -11.50 29.37 -19.97
C ALA A 25 -10.43 28.43 -19.36
N GLY A 26 -9.76 28.91 -18.34
CA GLY A 26 -8.82 28.10 -17.56
C GLY A 26 -9.52 26.85 -17.03
N PRO A 27 -8.77 25.77 -16.78
CA PRO A 27 -9.34 24.54 -16.27
C PRO A 27 -10.07 24.85 -14.96
N ALA A 28 -11.34 24.46 -14.91
CA ALA A 28 -12.14 24.52 -13.70
C ALA A 28 -11.41 23.77 -12.57
N PRO A 29 -11.50 24.23 -11.32
CA PRO A 29 -10.83 23.59 -10.19
C PRO A 29 -11.37 22.17 -10.04
N PHE A 30 -10.48 21.21 -10.26
CA PHE A 30 -10.71 19.76 -10.25
C PHE A 30 -11.00 19.20 -8.86
N GLU A 31 -11.00 20.03 -7.82
CA GLU A 31 -10.93 19.56 -6.43
C GLU A 31 -12.26 19.10 -5.81
N ALA A 32 -13.43 19.53 -6.33
CA ALA A 32 -14.68 19.21 -5.63
C ALA A 32 -15.39 17.93 -6.10
N ALA A 33 -15.19 17.51 -7.35
CA ALA A 33 -16.01 16.44 -7.93
C ALA A 33 -15.52 15.00 -7.62
N PHE A 34 -14.27 14.83 -7.15
CA PHE A 34 -13.70 13.49 -6.88
C PHE A 34 -13.95 12.98 -5.46
N TYR A 35 -14.37 13.85 -4.55
CA TYR A 35 -14.52 13.50 -3.13
C TYR A 35 -15.96 13.22 -2.68
N GLU A 36 -16.97 13.46 -3.53
CA GLU A 36 -18.37 13.36 -3.12
C GLU A 36 -19.21 12.24 -3.78
N GLN A 37 -18.61 11.35 -4.54
CA GLN A 37 -19.38 10.18 -5.00
C GLN A 37 -19.07 8.95 -4.16
N PRO A 38 -20.03 8.45 -3.33
CA PRO A 38 -19.96 7.09 -2.86
C PRO A 38 -20.11 6.19 -4.08
N SER A 39 -19.01 5.62 -4.54
CA SER A 39 -19.00 4.61 -5.58
C SER A 39 -19.95 3.49 -5.17
N ALA A 40 -21.03 3.33 -5.92
CA ALA A 40 -21.90 2.19 -5.78
C ALA A 40 -21.04 0.93 -5.98
N ALA A 41 -20.89 0.15 -4.92
CA ALA A 41 -20.19 -1.11 -4.97
C ALA A 41 -20.84 -2.00 -6.04
N PRO A 42 -20.04 -2.68 -6.91
CA PRO A 42 -20.60 -3.66 -7.83
C PRO A 42 -21.27 -4.75 -7.00
N ARG A 43 -22.58 -4.94 -7.23
CA ARG A 43 -23.34 -6.05 -6.67
C ARG A 43 -22.78 -7.34 -7.27
N GLY A 44 -22.22 -8.21 -6.44
CA GLY A 44 -21.87 -9.56 -6.82
C GLY A 44 -20.46 -9.99 -6.45
N PHE A 45 -20.13 -9.91 -5.19
CA PHE A 45 -19.22 -10.85 -4.56
C PHE A 45 -19.89 -11.21 -3.21
N GLU A 46 -20.47 -12.37 -3.16
CA GLU A 46 -20.90 -12.99 -1.91
C GLU A 46 -19.64 -13.15 -1.05
N GLY A 47 -19.45 -12.22 -0.14
CA GLY A 47 -18.37 -12.21 0.80
C GLY A 47 -18.48 -13.43 1.70
N VAL A 48 -17.54 -14.34 1.52
CA VAL A 48 -17.29 -15.41 2.49
C VAL A 48 -17.10 -14.76 3.85
N ASP A 49 -17.98 -15.08 4.74
CA ASP A 49 -18.24 -14.67 6.11
C ASP A 49 -17.01 -14.39 7.02
N ALA A 50 -16.19 -13.39 6.71
CA ALA A 50 -15.21 -12.85 7.66
C ALA A 50 -15.92 -12.13 8.84
N SER A 51 -17.13 -11.60 8.61
CA SER A 51 -17.96 -10.98 9.64
C SER A 51 -18.48 -11.98 10.67
N ARG A 52 -18.80 -13.20 10.25
CA ARG A 52 -19.31 -14.26 11.15
C ARG A 52 -18.20 -14.90 11.98
N ALA A 53 -16.96 -14.99 11.43
CA ALA A 53 -15.81 -15.43 12.22
C ALA A 53 -15.46 -14.40 13.30
N GLY A 54 -15.50 -13.11 12.99
CA GLY A 54 -15.30 -12.03 13.96
C GLY A 54 -16.42 -11.91 15.01
N LEU A 55 -17.66 -12.17 14.61
CA LEU A 55 -18.80 -12.16 15.54
C LEU A 55 -18.81 -13.41 16.45
N ARG A 56 -18.45 -14.57 15.92
CA ARG A 56 -18.26 -15.80 16.72
C ARG A 56 -17.08 -15.69 17.68
N ALA A 57 -16.01 -14.98 17.33
CA ALA A 57 -14.92 -14.67 18.24
C ALA A 57 -15.36 -13.70 19.37
N ARG A 58 -16.27 -12.76 19.08
CA ARG A 58 -16.86 -11.86 20.10
C ARG A 58 -17.90 -12.55 21.01
N LEU A 59 -18.63 -13.52 20.49
CA LEU A 59 -19.63 -14.28 21.30
C LEU A 59 -18.98 -15.42 22.09
N ARG A 60 -17.70 -15.78 21.79
CA ARG A 60 -16.89 -16.69 22.62
C ARG A 60 -16.22 -16.01 23.81
N GLY A 61 -16.54 -14.79 24.12
CA GLY A 61 -16.25 -14.14 25.40
C GLY A 61 -16.99 -14.78 26.57
N GLY A 62 -17.19 -16.08 26.52
CA GLY A 62 -17.66 -16.87 27.65
C GLY A 62 -16.58 -16.91 28.74
N LEU A 63 -16.99 -17.15 29.97
CA LEU A 63 -16.14 -17.28 31.16
C LEU A 63 -14.96 -18.29 31.00
N PHE A 64 -14.90 -19.01 29.88
CA PHE A 64 -13.96 -20.06 29.58
C PHE A 64 -13.32 -19.86 28.16
N GLU A 65 -12.23 -19.11 28.06
CA GLU A 65 -11.47 -19.08 26.82
C GLU A 65 -10.70 -20.40 26.66
N THR A 66 -10.94 -21.09 25.57
CA THR A 66 -10.23 -22.31 25.19
C THR A 66 -8.92 -22.00 24.47
N CYS A 67 -7.94 -22.90 24.52
CA CYS A 67 -6.73 -22.79 23.74
C CYS A 67 -7.05 -22.76 22.23
N ALA A 68 -6.44 -21.84 21.50
CA ALA A 68 -6.67 -21.68 20.08
C ALA A 68 -5.99 -22.74 19.19
N ASN A 69 -5.13 -23.59 19.76
CA ASN A 69 -4.60 -24.74 19.04
C ASN A 69 -5.69 -25.80 18.84
N PRO A 70 -6.11 -26.11 17.60
CA PRO A 70 -7.14 -27.12 17.35
C PRO A 70 -6.78 -28.52 17.81
N GLY A 71 -5.47 -28.84 17.87
CA GLY A 71 -4.95 -30.12 18.37
C GLY A 71 -4.64 -30.15 19.87
N CYS A 72 -5.11 -29.15 20.64
CA CYS A 72 -4.84 -29.12 22.07
C CYS A 72 -5.58 -30.22 22.82
N SER A 73 -4.84 -31.08 23.50
CA SER A 73 -5.40 -32.19 24.31
C SER A 73 -5.93 -31.77 25.68
N SER A 74 -5.64 -30.53 26.11
CA SER A 74 -5.94 -30.10 27.49
C SER A 74 -7.43 -29.77 27.75
N GLY A 75 -8.29 -29.81 26.73
CA GLY A 75 -9.75 -29.73 26.84
C GLY A 75 -10.27 -28.59 27.76
N TRP A 76 -11.29 -28.92 28.56
CA TRP A 76 -11.98 -28.00 29.48
C TRP A 76 -11.21 -27.70 30.79
N LEU A 77 -10.05 -28.36 31.03
CA LEU A 77 -9.25 -28.20 32.23
C LEU A 77 -8.52 -26.84 32.34
N HIS A 78 -8.75 -25.92 31.36
CA HIS A 78 -8.23 -24.55 31.41
C HIS A 78 -9.03 -23.58 32.31
N LEU A 79 -9.93 -24.05 33.14
CA LEU A 79 -10.65 -23.26 34.13
C LEU A 79 -9.70 -22.48 35.07
N TRP A 80 -8.52 -23.02 35.32
CA TRP A 80 -7.47 -22.42 36.17
C TRP A 80 -6.32 -21.93 35.31
N ARG A 81 -6.55 -20.87 34.54
CA ARG A 81 -5.49 -20.30 33.70
C ARG A 81 -4.32 -19.79 34.53
N SER A 82 -3.16 -20.39 34.36
CA SER A 82 -1.91 -19.86 34.89
C SER A 82 -1.32 -18.73 34.04
N ARG A 83 -1.76 -18.59 32.78
CA ARG A 83 -1.24 -17.59 31.85
C ARG A 83 -2.34 -16.98 30.96
N GLN A 84 -2.26 -15.65 30.69
CA GLN A 84 -3.14 -14.93 29.80
C GLN A 84 -2.49 -14.61 28.45
N THR A 85 -1.19 -14.73 28.37
CA THR A 85 -0.33 -14.48 27.21
C THR A 85 0.58 -15.68 26.97
N PRO A 86 1.07 -15.89 25.74
CA PRO A 86 0.94 -15.03 24.57
C PRO A 86 -0.41 -15.17 23.87
N VAL A 87 -0.78 -14.11 23.12
CA VAL A 87 -1.90 -14.13 22.19
C VAL A 87 -1.35 -14.00 20.77
N PHE A 88 -1.67 -14.98 19.92
CA PHE A 88 -1.22 -15.03 18.54
C PHE A 88 -2.45 -15.12 17.61
N GLU A 89 -2.54 -14.20 16.63
CA GLU A 89 -3.67 -14.07 15.68
C GLU A 89 -5.05 -14.05 16.34
N GLY A 90 -5.13 -13.39 17.48
CA GLY A 90 -6.38 -13.28 18.26
C GLY A 90 -6.70 -14.52 19.10
N GLY A 91 -5.85 -15.55 19.08
CA GLY A 91 -6.01 -16.76 19.87
C GLY A 91 -4.98 -16.88 21.00
N TRP A 92 -5.45 -17.31 22.17
CA TRP A 92 -4.58 -17.62 23.30
C TRP A 92 -4.06 -19.06 23.22
N SER A 93 -2.83 -19.31 23.68
CA SER A 93 -2.25 -20.65 23.76
C SER A 93 -1.89 -21.05 25.19
N CYS A 94 -2.21 -22.29 25.57
CA CYS A 94 -2.02 -22.81 26.92
C CYS A 94 -0.58 -23.23 27.23
N SER A 95 0.21 -23.58 26.21
CA SER A 95 1.60 -24.05 26.34
C SER A 95 2.46 -23.56 25.17
N ALA A 96 3.77 -23.66 25.32
CA ALA A 96 4.72 -23.36 24.25
C ALA A 96 4.54 -24.27 23.03
N GLU A 97 4.18 -25.51 23.24
CA GLU A 97 3.85 -26.46 22.16
C GLU A 97 2.62 -26.01 21.36
N CYS A 98 1.60 -25.54 22.05
CA CYS A 98 0.40 -24.99 21.41
C CYS A 98 0.72 -23.69 20.64
N THR A 99 1.58 -22.83 21.17
CA THR A 99 2.07 -21.65 20.45
C THR A 99 2.82 -22.08 19.18
N ALA A 100 3.74 -23.03 19.27
CA ALA A 100 4.48 -23.53 18.13
C ALA A 100 3.57 -24.18 17.06
N ALA A 101 2.53 -24.90 17.48
CA ALA A 101 1.55 -25.47 16.57
C ALA A 101 0.76 -24.39 15.82
N GLN A 102 0.29 -23.33 16.49
CA GLN A 102 -0.39 -22.21 15.86
C GLN A 102 0.54 -21.45 14.89
N VAL A 103 1.77 -21.17 15.30
CA VAL A 103 2.78 -20.52 14.45
C VAL A 103 3.06 -21.36 13.20
N ARG A 104 3.17 -22.68 13.32
CA ARG A 104 3.35 -23.58 12.18
C ARG A 104 2.22 -23.49 11.18
N LEU A 105 0.98 -23.46 11.65
CA LEU A 105 -0.19 -23.30 10.78
C LEU A 105 -0.19 -21.94 10.07
N ALA A 106 0.16 -20.89 10.78
CA ALA A 106 0.24 -19.54 10.20
C ALA A 106 1.37 -19.44 9.17
N VAL A 107 2.55 -19.96 9.47
CA VAL A 107 3.69 -19.99 8.52
C VAL A 107 3.30 -20.73 7.24
N ARG A 108 2.69 -21.91 7.34
CA ARG A 108 2.23 -22.67 6.18
C ARG A 108 1.20 -21.89 5.36
N ARG A 109 0.18 -21.32 6.01
CA ARG A 109 -0.81 -20.47 5.35
C ARG A 109 -0.16 -19.34 4.55
N GLU A 110 0.81 -18.63 5.15
CA GLU A 110 1.48 -17.52 4.48
C GLU A 110 2.43 -17.99 3.36
N LEU A 111 3.05 -19.17 3.49
CA LEU A 111 3.90 -19.73 2.44
C LEU A 111 3.09 -20.31 1.28
N GLU A 112 1.99 -21.01 1.56
CA GLU A 112 1.10 -21.58 0.55
C GLU A 112 0.35 -20.49 -0.24
N GLY A 113 0.00 -19.37 0.39
CA GLY A 113 -0.58 -18.19 -0.26
C GLY A 113 0.27 -17.62 -1.41
N ARG A 114 1.57 -17.96 -1.47
CA ARG A 114 2.47 -17.60 -2.58
C ARG A 114 1.97 -18.11 -3.93
N ALA A 115 1.49 -19.34 -3.97
CA ALA A 115 1.05 -19.98 -5.20
C ALA A 115 -0.14 -19.27 -5.85
N LEU A 116 -0.98 -18.62 -5.04
CA LEU A 116 -2.16 -17.89 -5.50
C LEU A 116 -1.85 -16.46 -5.94
N LEU A 117 -0.87 -15.81 -5.30
CA LEU A 117 -0.47 -14.43 -5.61
C LEU A 117 0.58 -14.36 -6.74
N GLY A 118 1.32 -15.44 -6.99
CA GLY A 118 2.38 -15.52 -8.00
C GLY A 118 1.90 -15.53 -9.45
N GLN A 119 0.61 -15.64 -9.70
CA GLN A 119 0.01 -15.35 -11.00
C GLN A 119 -0.28 -13.85 -11.09
N GLU A 120 0.78 -13.03 -11.13
CA GLU A 120 0.62 -11.67 -11.64
C GLU A 120 0.09 -11.81 -13.08
N SER A 121 -1.20 -11.59 -13.25
CA SER A 121 -1.75 -11.41 -14.57
C SER A 121 -0.97 -10.21 -15.15
N HIS A 122 -0.13 -10.48 -16.14
CA HIS A 122 0.52 -9.43 -16.94
C HIS A 122 -0.60 -8.66 -17.64
N ARG A 123 -1.23 -7.75 -16.91
CA ARG A 123 -2.15 -6.81 -17.51
C ARG A 123 -1.32 -5.99 -18.47
N HIS A 124 -1.55 -6.18 -19.76
CA HIS A 124 -0.96 -5.34 -20.79
C HIS A 124 -1.41 -3.90 -20.51
N ARG A 125 -0.52 -3.15 -19.87
CA ARG A 125 -0.79 -1.73 -19.59
C ARG A 125 -0.51 -0.92 -20.85
N ILE A 126 -1.37 0.05 -21.11
CA ILE A 126 -1.14 1.00 -22.19
C ILE A 126 0.13 1.77 -21.85
N PRO A 127 1.15 1.86 -22.75
CA PRO A 127 2.36 2.62 -22.51
C PRO A 127 2.07 4.08 -22.16
N LEU A 128 2.80 4.64 -21.19
CA LEU A 128 2.64 6.00 -20.69
C LEU A 128 2.54 7.05 -21.82
N GLY A 129 3.48 6.97 -22.79
CA GLY A 129 3.51 7.89 -23.91
C GLY A 129 2.25 7.86 -24.77
N LEU A 130 1.63 6.68 -24.93
CA LEU A 130 0.37 6.55 -25.67
C LEU A 130 -0.82 7.11 -24.89
N VAL A 131 -0.85 6.94 -23.56
CA VAL A 131 -1.88 7.58 -22.73
C VAL A 131 -1.80 9.09 -22.88
N MET A 132 -0.60 9.69 -22.71
CA MET A 132 -0.41 11.13 -22.78
C MET A 132 -0.69 11.70 -24.19
N TYR A 133 -0.32 10.96 -25.24
CA TYR A 133 -0.60 11.34 -26.62
C TYR A 133 -2.12 11.31 -26.92
N LYS A 134 -2.82 10.25 -26.49
CA LYS A 134 -4.27 10.12 -26.67
C LYS A 134 -5.03 11.24 -25.98
N GLU A 135 -4.60 11.63 -24.77
CA GLU A 135 -5.20 12.74 -24.01
C GLU A 135 -4.81 14.14 -24.56
N GLY A 136 -3.95 14.20 -25.58
CA GLY A 136 -3.51 15.46 -26.17
C GLY A 136 -2.54 16.26 -25.30
N TRP A 137 -1.95 15.64 -24.28
CA TRP A 137 -1.01 16.32 -23.37
C TRP A 137 0.39 16.45 -23.94
N ILE A 138 0.71 15.63 -24.94
CA ILE A 138 1.95 15.69 -25.70
C ILE A 138 1.67 15.51 -27.20
N THR A 139 2.56 16.07 -28.03
CA THR A 139 2.55 15.86 -29.47
C THR A 139 3.34 14.60 -29.86
N SER A 140 3.09 14.09 -31.07
CA SER A 140 3.86 12.97 -31.61
C SER A 140 5.36 13.28 -31.74
N THR A 141 5.72 14.55 -31.98
CA THR A 141 7.11 15.02 -32.05
C THR A 141 7.77 14.95 -30.69
N GLN A 142 7.13 15.48 -29.64
CA GLN A 142 7.62 15.42 -28.26
C GLN A 142 7.82 13.97 -27.79
N LEU A 143 6.85 13.10 -28.09
CA LEU A 143 6.97 11.68 -27.72
C LEU A 143 8.15 11.02 -28.40
N ARG A 144 8.32 11.26 -29.71
CA ARG A 144 9.44 10.68 -30.47
C ARG A 144 10.78 11.17 -29.94
N GLN A 145 10.94 12.48 -29.74
CA GLN A 145 12.17 13.07 -29.21
C GLN A 145 12.52 12.53 -27.82
N ALA A 146 11.54 12.37 -26.94
CA ALA A 146 11.75 11.81 -25.60
C ALA A 146 12.16 10.32 -25.66
N LEU A 147 11.58 9.55 -26.58
CA LEU A 147 11.95 8.14 -26.80
C LEU A 147 13.35 8.01 -27.40
N ASP A 148 13.71 8.85 -28.35
CA ASP A 148 15.04 8.86 -28.96
C ASP A 148 16.10 9.24 -27.91
N ALA A 149 15.83 10.24 -27.07
CA ALA A 149 16.71 10.65 -26.00
C ALA A 149 16.89 9.53 -24.94
N GLN A 150 15.77 8.88 -24.52
CA GLN A 150 15.81 7.74 -23.60
C GLN A 150 16.67 6.60 -24.19
N LYS A 151 16.46 6.29 -25.47
CA LYS A 151 17.21 5.24 -26.18
C LYS A 151 18.69 5.57 -26.30
N ALA A 152 19.03 6.81 -26.62
CA ALA A 152 20.40 7.28 -26.70
C ALA A 152 21.13 7.22 -25.36
N ALA A 153 20.44 7.56 -24.26
CA ALA A 153 20.99 7.52 -22.92
C ALA A 153 21.07 6.10 -22.34
N GLY A 154 20.31 5.15 -22.88
CA GLY A 154 20.23 3.77 -22.39
C GLY A 154 19.64 3.62 -20.98
N ALA A 155 19.13 4.70 -20.37
CA ALA A 155 18.64 4.72 -19.01
C ALA A 155 17.55 5.79 -18.81
N GLY A 156 16.89 5.76 -17.64
CA GLY A 156 15.86 6.72 -17.27
C GLY A 156 14.45 6.31 -17.72
N ARG A 157 13.46 6.98 -17.17
CA ARG A 157 12.05 6.72 -17.47
C ARG A 157 11.53 7.75 -18.47
N LEU A 158 10.63 7.34 -19.36
CA LEU A 158 10.05 8.22 -20.36
C LEU A 158 9.45 9.50 -19.76
N GLY A 159 8.76 9.38 -18.60
CA GLY A 159 8.21 10.53 -17.91
C GLY A 159 9.25 11.58 -17.53
N GLN A 160 10.42 11.17 -17.05
CA GLN A 160 11.51 12.07 -16.71
C GLN A 160 12.05 12.80 -17.96
N TRP A 161 12.17 12.11 -19.09
CA TRP A 161 12.59 12.70 -20.37
C TRP A 161 11.57 13.70 -20.92
N LEU A 162 10.27 13.39 -20.76
CA LEU A 162 9.20 14.33 -21.14
C LEU A 162 9.24 15.61 -20.30
N VAL A 163 9.46 15.49 -19.00
CA VAL A 163 9.56 16.66 -18.11
C VAL A 163 10.83 17.46 -18.39
N SER A 164 11.98 16.81 -18.39
CA SER A 164 13.29 17.50 -18.44
C SER A 164 13.60 18.10 -19.80
N GLN A 165 13.23 17.43 -20.90
CA GLN A 165 13.60 17.87 -22.25
C GLN A 165 12.46 18.49 -23.06
N GLN A 166 11.22 18.04 -22.79
CA GLN A 166 10.08 18.51 -23.56
C GLN A 166 9.22 19.54 -22.81
N GLY A 167 9.60 19.90 -21.57
CA GLY A 167 8.90 20.87 -20.74
C GLY A 167 7.48 20.44 -20.35
N VAL A 168 7.19 19.15 -20.39
CA VAL A 168 5.88 18.63 -19.98
C VAL A 168 5.76 18.73 -18.48
N SER A 169 4.60 19.16 -17.99
CA SER A 169 4.34 19.25 -16.54
C SER A 169 4.41 17.86 -15.88
N GLU A 170 5.13 17.76 -14.77
CA GLU A 170 5.19 16.56 -13.96
C GLU A 170 3.81 16.10 -13.50
N GLN A 171 2.90 17.03 -13.23
CA GLN A 171 1.52 16.72 -12.85
C GLN A 171 0.78 15.92 -13.93
N LEU A 172 1.01 16.25 -15.22
CA LEU A 172 0.43 15.51 -16.34
C LEU A 172 1.03 14.09 -16.44
N VAL A 173 2.33 13.96 -16.19
CA VAL A 173 3.00 12.65 -16.16
C VAL A 173 2.43 11.79 -15.02
N THR A 174 2.34 12.33 -13.82
CA THR A 174 1.76 11.63 -12.65
C THR A 174 0.31 11.25 -12.89
N ARG A 175 -0.49 12.14 -13.49
CA ARG A 175 -1.88 11.85 -13.86
C ARG A 175 -1.97 10.72 -14.88
N ALA A 176 -1.11 10.72 -15.91
CA ALA A 176 -1.07 9.65 -16.90
C ALA A 176 -0.67 8.30 -16.28
N LEU A 177 0.27 8.30 -15.34
CA LEU A 177 0.61 7.12 -14.55
C LEU A 177 -0.59 6.65 -13.72
N GLY A 178 -1.33 7.56 -13.07
CA GLY A 178 -2.54 7.23 -12.34
C GLY A 178 -3.59 6.54 -13.23
N MET A 179 -3.77 7.03 -14.46
CA MET A 179 -4.65 6.38 -15.45
C MET A 179 -4.13 5.01 -15.86
N GLN A 180 -2.82 4.87 -16.10
CA GLN A 180 -2.18 3.62 -16.46
C GLN A 180 -2.30 2.55 -15.38
N TRP A 181 -2.25 2.96 -14.10
CA TRP A 181 -2.36 2.08 -12.94
C TRP A 181 -3.78 1.95 -12.41
N SER A 182 -4.73 2.73 -12.95
CA SER A 182 -6.10 2.83 -12.44
C SER A 182 -6.14 3.15 -10.94
N CYS A 183 -5.34 4.15 -10.53
CA CYS A 183 -5.22 4.58 -9.15
C CYS A 183 -5.28 6.10 -9.02
N PRO A 184 -5.67 6.64 -7.86
CA PRO A 184 -5.69 8.08 -7.62
C PRO A 184 -4.26 8.67 -7.58
N VAL A 185 -4.16 9.94 -7.90
CA VAL A 185 -3.00 10.77 -7.56
C VAL A 185 -3.29 11.39 -6.19
N LEU A 186 -2.44 11.09 -5.22
CA LEU A 186 -2.61 11.54 -3.85
C LEU A 186 -1.86 12.85 -3.62
N PRO A 187 -2.51 13.87 -3.04
CA PRO A 187 -1.82 15.08 -2.66
C PRO A 187 -0.90 14.79 -1.46
N LEU A 188 0.29 15.39 -1.48
CA LEU A 188 1.17 15.39 -0.34
C LEU A 188 0.83 16.61 0.53
N GLU A 189 -0.14 16.45 1.43
CA GLU A 189 -0.47 17.43 2.45
C GLU A 189 0.56 17.40 3.59
N LEU A 190 0.36 18.23 4.61
CA LEU A 190 1.18 18.23 5.82
C LEU A 190 1.25 16.84 6.41
N HIS A 191 2.41 16.21 6.25
CA HIS A 191 2.67 14.83 6.59
C HIS A 191 3.44 14.79 7.90
N ASP A 192 2.85 14.22 8.92
CA ASP A 192 3.52 13.94 10.19
C ASP A 192 4.18 12.55 10.10
N ALA A 193 5.45 12.55 9.73
CA ALA A 193 6.21 11.31 9.58
C ALA A 193 6.30 10.53 10.89
N GLU A 194 6.46 11.21 12.03
CA GLU A 194 6.65 10.55 13.33
C GLU A 194 5.42 9.77 13.78
N ALA A 195 4.23 10.32 13.56
CA ALA A 195 2.97 9.66 13.91
C ALA A 195 2.73 8.36 13.12
N LEU A 196 3.36 8.21 11.95
CA LEU A 196 3.12 7.10 11.02
C LEU A 196 4.21 6.01 11.10
N THR A 197 5.33 6.23 11.81
CA THR A 197 6.45 5.27 11.90
C THR A 197 6.05 3.93 12.50
N GLY A 198 5.04 3.90 13.35
CA GLY A 198 4.54 2.67 13.97
C GLY A 198 3.71 1.77 13.04
N LEU A 199 3.30 2.26 11.85
CA LEU A 199 2.41 1.51 10.97
C LEU A 199 3.15 0.47 10.13
N VAL A 200 4.28 0.86 9.54
CA VAL A 200 5.05 0.02 8.60
C VAL A 200 6.53 0.07 9.00
N PRO A 201 7.25 -1.05 9.05
CA PRO A 201 8.68 -1.06 9.28
C PRO A 201 9.45 -0.22 8.25
N ARG A 202 10.48 0.52 8.71
CA ARG A 202 11.35 1.31 7.84
C ARG A 202 11.88 0.53 6.64
N LEU A 203 12.29 -0.72 6.89
CA LEU A 203 12.83 -1.61 5.84
C LEU A 203 11.87 -1.76 4.65
N PHE A 204 10.57 -1.91 4.90
CA PHE A 204 9.59 -2.08 3.83
C PHE A 204 9.31 -0.76 3.11
N LEU A 205 9.32 0.37 3.82
CA LEU A 205 9.17 1.69 3.19
C LEU A 205 10.32 1.97 2.22
N ASP A 206 11.55 1.64 2.64
CA ASP A 206 12.76 1.81 1.85
C ASP A 206 12.79 0.83 0.66
N ALA A 207 12.62 -0.46 0.92
CA ALA A 207 12.72 -1.50 -0.10
C ALA A 207 11.65 -1.40 -1.21
N PHE A 208 10.43 -0.98 -0.86
CA PHE A 208 9.29 -0.93 -1.79
C PHE A 208 8.92 0.49 -2.23
N GLY A 209 9.69 1.50 -1.81
CA GLY A 209 9.44 2.89 -2.18
C GLY A 209 8.03 3.35 -1.82
N ALA A 210 7.58 3.04 -0.60
CA ALA A 210 6.26 3.37 -0.10
C ALA A 210 6.31 4.49 0.93
N LEU A 211 5.30 5.35 0.96
CA LEU A 211 5.19 6.47 1.87
C LEU A 211 3.79 6.51 2.51
N PRO A 212 3.64 6.19 3.79
CA PRO A 212 2.41 6.44 4.52
C PRO A 212 2.16 7.94 4.57
N LEU A 213 1.00 8.41 4.08
CA LEU A 213 0.70 9.83 3.97
C LEU A 213 -0.11 10.33 5.17
N ARG A 214 -1.22 9.68 5.44
CA ARG A 214 -2.12 10.03 6.54
C ARG A 214 -3.08 8.88 6.86
N VAL A 215 -3.65 8.92 8.06
CA VAL A 215 -4.77 8.05 8.44
C VAL A 215 -6.03 8.89 8.56
N ALA A 216 -7.01 8.64 7.69
CA ALA A 216 -8.27 9.35 7.70
C ALA A 216 -9.30 8.62 8.58
N ALA A 217 -10.00 9.40 9.43
CA ALA A 217 -11.04 8.91 10.34
C ALA A 217 -10.63 7.68 11.19
N GLY A 218 -9.33 7.48 11.41
CA GLY A 218 -8.81 6.33 12.17
C GLY A 218 -9.06 4.96 11.52
N LYS A 219 -9.43 4.92 10.22
CA LYS A 219 -9.81 3.68 9.53
C LYS A 219 -9.16 3.49 8.18
N LEU A 220 -8.74 4.57 7.53
CA LEU A 220 -8.24 4.55 6.15
C LEU A 220 -6.84 5.12 6.12
N LEU A 221 -5.86 4.29 5.76
CA LEU A 221 -4.48 4.70 5.52
C LEU A 221 -4.27 5.00 4.03
N TYR A 222 -3.81 6.19 3.71
CA TYR A 222 -3.33 6.54 2.39
C TYR A 222 -1.85 6.18 2.26
N LEU A 223 -1.53 5.33 1.28
CA LEU A 223 -0.18 4.86 0.99
C LEU A 223 0.26 5.35 -0.38
N GLY A 224 1.24 6.25 -0.41
CA GLY A 224 1.76 6.88 -1.61
C GLY A 224 2.95 6.13 -2.21
N PHE A 225 3.07 6.17 -3.54
CA PHE A 225 4.18 5.64 -4.33
C PHE A 225 4.57 6.66 -5.40
N ALA A 226 5.83 6.64 -5.86
CA ALA A 226 6.28 7.58 -6.89
C ALA A 226 5.84 7.18 -8.31
N ASP A 227 5.94 5.90 -8.65
CA ASP A 227 5.74 5.43 -10.03
C ASP A 227 5.04 4.07 -10.14
N ARG A 228 5.16 3.22 -9.15
CA ARG A 228 4.61 1.86 -9.17
C ARG A 228 3.97 1.53 -7.83
N LEU A 229 2.71 1.11 -7.86
CA LEU A 229 2.02 0.59 -6.68
C LEU A 229 2.54 -0.81 -6.32
N ASP A 230 2.61 -1.07 -5.03
CA ASP A 230 2.86 -2.42 -4.51
C ASP A 230 1.61 -2.94 -3.78
N PRO A 231 0.77 -3.74 -4.46
CA PRO A 231 -0.45 -4.26 -3.86
C PRO A 231 -0.17 -5.32 -2.78
N VAL A 232 0.98 -6.00 -2.84
CA VAL A 232 1.36 -6.99 -1.82
C VAL A 232 1.68 -6.31 -0.51
N LEU A 233 2.48 -5.24 -0.57
CA LEU A 233 2.76 -4.41 0.61
C LEU A 233 1.47 -3.78 1.16
N ALA A 234 0.63 -3.20 0.28
CA ALA A 234 -0.62 -2.57 0.71
C ALA A 234 -1.53 -3.56 1.46
N LEU A 235 -1.73 -4.76 0.92
CA LEU A 235 -2.51 -5.83 1.56
C LEU A 235 -1.89 -6.28 2.90
N ALA A 236 -0.56 -6.41 2.95
CA ALA A 236 0.14 -6.79 4.17
C ALA A 236 -0.01 -5.73 5.27
N VAL A 237 0.10 -4.45 4.91
CA VAL A 237 -0.13 -3.32 5.83
C VAL A 237 -1.58 -3.29 6.30
N GLU A 238 -2.55 -3.52 5.42
CA GLU A 238 -3.95 -3.61 5.78
C GLU A 238 -4.21 -4.75 6.78
N ARG A 239 -3.71 -5.94 6.49
CA ARG A 239 -3.82 -7.11 7.37
C ARG A 239 -3.12 -6.89 8.71
N MET A 240 -1.97 -6.23 8.72
CA MET A 240 -1.19 -5.98 9.94
C MET A 240 -1.81 -4.89 10.81
N SER A 241 -2.16 -3.75 10.22
CA SER A 241 -2.68 -2.59 10.96
C SER A 241 -4.17 -2.69 11.30
N GLY A 242 -4.93 -3.44 10.51
CA GLY A 242 -6.39 -3.46 10.56
C GLY A 242 -7.05 -2.21 9.97
N LEU A 243 -6.26 -1.32 9.36
CA LEU A 243 -6.73 -0.17 8.60
C LEU A 243 -7.00 -0.59 7.17
N ARG A 244 -8.02 -0.03 6.54
CA ARG A 244 -8.15 -0.12 5.09
C ARG A 244 -7.02 0.69 4.44
N VAL A 245 -6.41 0.17 3.37
CA VAL A 245 -5.32 0.86 2.66
C VAL A 245 -5.80 1.33 1.30
N GLU A 246 -5.67 2.62 1.05
CA GLU A 246 -5.87 3.25 -0.26
C GLU A 246 -4.52 3.62 -0.84
N SER A 247 -4.12 2.93 -1.92
CA SER A 247 -2.85 3.16 -2.58
C SER A 247 -3.00 4.13 -3.75
N GLY A 248 -2.05 5.05 -3.89
CA GLY A 248 -2.04 5.98 -5.01
C GLY A 248 -0.65 6.53 -5.33
N LEU A 249 -0.57 7.34 -6.38
CA LEU A 249 0.67 7.95 -6.82
C LEU A 249 0.84 9.35 -6.23
N VAL A 250 2.07 9.70 -5.94
CA VAL A 250 2.51 11.04 -5.54
C VAL A 250 3.51 11.55 -6.58
N ALA A 251 3.48 12.84 -6.91
CA ALA A 251 4.46 13.44 -7.82
C ALA A 251 5.89 13.18 -7.33
N GLU A 252 6.79 12.77 -8.23
CA GLU A 252 8.15 12.33 -7.90
C GLU A 252 8.96 13.42 -7.17
N SER A 253 8.80 14.68 -7.60
CA SER A 253 9.45 15.84 -6.97
C SER A 253 9.02 16.05 -5.51
N LEU A 254 7.81 15.67 -5.14
CA LEU A 254 7.28 15.76 -3.78
C LEU A 254 7.58 14.49 -2.98
N PHE A 255 7.52 13.33 -3.64
CA PHE A 255 7.74 12.03 -3.01
C PHE A 255 9.14 11.89 -2.44
N GLY A 256 10.19 12.17 -3.22
CA GLY A 256 11.58 11.95 -2.83
C GLY A 256 11.95 12.65 -1.49
N PRO A 257 11.75 13.96 -1.35
CA PRO A 257 12.02 14.66 -0.10
C PRO A 257 11.18 14.17 1.09
N ALA A 258 9.92 13.84 0.86
CA ALA A 258 9.02 13.35 1.92
C ALA A 258 9.39 11.94 2.37
N HIS A 259 9.73 11.04 1.42
CA HIS A 259 10.19 9.69 1.69
C HIS A 259 11.51 9.71 2.48
N SER A 260 12.48 10.54 2.06
CA SER A 260 13.73 10.70 2.80
C SER A 260 13.50 11.22 4.23
N ARG A 261 12.58 12.16 4.41
CA ARG A 261 12.20 12.65 5.75
C ARG A 261 11.57 11.53 6.58
N MET A 262 10.69 10.74 5.98
CA MET A 262 10.08 9.59 6.64
C MET A 262 11.14 8.57 7.08
N LEU A 263 12.08 8.20 6.21
CA LEU A 263 13.15 7.23 6.53
C LEU A 263 14.10 7.73 7.63
N ASN A 264 14.21 9.03 7.84
CA ASN A 264 15.00 9.63 8.91
C ASN A 264 14.25 9.79 10.24
N ALA A 265 12.96 9.50 10.27
CA ALA A 265 12.18 9.52 11.51
C ALA A 265 12.57 8.36 12.45
N LYS A 266 12.13 8.42 13.69
CA LYS A 266 12.42 7.39 14.70
C LYS A 266 11.43 6.24 14.58
N PHE A 267 11.88 5.11 14.04
CA PHE A 267 11.07 3.88 13.93
C PHE A 267 11.20 2.98 15.17
N PRO A 268 10.18 2.15 15.44
CA PRO A 268 10.31 1.01 16.34
C PRO A 268 11.44 0.08 15.90
N PRO A 269 12.11 -0.61 16.84
CA PRO A 269 13.17 -1.56 16.50
C PRO A 269 12.62 -2.75 15.73
N VAL A 270 13.38 -3.19 14.74
CA VAL A 270 13.09 -4.36 13.90
C VAL A 270 14.22 -5.35 14.04
N GLU A 271 13.89 -6.61 14.26
CA GLU A 271 14.84 -7.73 14.27
C GLU A 271 14.76 -8.49 12.95
N LEU A 272 15.91 -8.65 12.28
CA LEU A 272 16.00 -9.40 11.03
C LEU A 272 16.49 -10.80 11.33
N ILE A 273 15.82 -11.80 10.77
CA ILE A 273 16.12 -13.21 11.00
C ILE A 273 16.17 -13.92 9.65
N GLU A 274 17.23 -14.66 9.43
CA GLU A 274 17.36 -15.58 8.30
C GLU A 274 17.13 -17.01 8.79
N ALA A 275 16.20 -17.71 8.16
CA ALA A 275 15.90 -19.09 8.50
C ALA A 275 16.12 -19.99 7.28
N GLY A 276 17.00 -20.98 7.42
CA GLY A 276 17.34 -21.94 6.36
C GLY A 276 16.26 -23.00 6.10
N SER A 277 15.20 -23.06 6.92
CA SER A 277 14.11 -24.02 6.73
C SER A 277 12.83 -23.60 7.45
N GLU A 278 11.67 -24.11 6.99
CA GLU A 278 10.38 -23.88 7.65
C GLU A 278 10.39 -24.29 9.15
N PRO A 279 10.91 -25.46 9.56
CA PRO A 279 10.98 -25.82 10.98
C PRO A 279 11.81 -24.85 11.83
N ALA A 280 12.95 -24.37 11.30
CA ALA A 280 13.79 -23.39 11.99
C ALA A 280 13.05 -22.06 12.15
N LEU A 281 12.37 -21.61 11.11
CA LEU A 281 11.54 -20.41 11.13
C LEU A 281 10.44 -20.50 12.18
N VAL A 282 9.68 -21.60 12.20
CA VAL A 282 8.62 -21.85 13.19
C VAL A 282 9.19 -21.83 14.60
N TYR A 283 10.34 -22.46 14.81
CA TYR A 283 11.00 -22.49 16.13
C TYR A 283 11.37 -21.07 16.61
N VAL A 284 12.00 -20.27 15.75
CA VAL A 284 12.44 -18.91 16.09
C VAL A 284 11.25 -18.01 16.39
N LEU A 285 10.22 -18.04 15.54
CA LEU A 285 9.01 -17.24 15.72
C LEU A 285 8.27 -17.63 17.01
N ALA A 286 8.06 -18.92 17.26
CA ALA A 286 7.40 -19.41 18.46
C ALA A 286 8.18 -19.06 19.73
N LYS A 287 9.52 -19.21 19.72
CA LYS A 287 10.40 -18.81 20.81
C LYS A 287 10.30 -17.31 21.11
N SER A 288 10.31 -16.46 20.08
CA SER A 288 10.19 -15.01 20.23
C SER A 288 8.83 -14.62 20.83
N ILE A 289 7.74 -15.25 20.40
CA ILE A 289 6.40 -15.05 20.95
C ILE A 289 6.34 -15.48 22.43
N GLU A 290 6.90 -16.64 22.77
CA GLU A 290 6.91 -17.12 24.16
C GLU A 290 7.75 -16.24 25.09
N GLN A 291 8.88 -15.75 24.61
CA GLN A 291 9.74 -14.85 25.38
C GLN A 291 9.11 -13.47 25.59
N ALA A 292 8.52 -12.91 24.53
CA ALA A 292 7.92 -11.57 24.57
C ALA A 292 6.56 -11.56 25.27
N ARG A 293 5.84 -12.68 25.31
CA ARG A 293 4.49 -12.83 25.85
C ARG A 293 3.54 -11.71 25.43
N PRO A 294 3.38 -11.48 24.12
CA PRO A 294 2.58 -10.35 23.63
C PRO A 294 1.11 -10.50 24.00
N VAL A 295 0.43 -9.37 24.22
CA VAL A 295 -1.02 -9.31 24.39
C VAL A 295 -1.76 -9.45 23.07
N ALA A 296 -1.07 -9.26 21.97
CA ALA A 296 -1.49 -9.58 20.61
C ALA A 296 -0.27 -9.74 19.73
N SER A 297 -0.36 -10.63 18.75
CA SER A 297 0.64 -10.73 17.69
C SER A 297 -0.02 -11.20 16.40
N ARG A 298 0.61 -10.86 15.27
CA ARG A 298 0.13 -11.21 13.94
C ARG A 298 1.29 -11.49 13.01
N LEU A 299 1.11 -12.49 12.15
CA LEU A 299 2.07 -12.87 11.13
C LEU A 299 1.47 -12.58 9.74
N VAL A 300 2.20 -11.86 8.90
CA VAL A 300 1.78 -11.53 7.53
C VAL A 300 2.97 -11.70 6.60
N ARG A 301 2.71 -12.17 5.39
CA ARG A 301 3.72 -12.22 4.33
C ARG A 301 3.80 -10.89 3.59
N VAL A 302 5.03 -10.45 3.30
CA VAL A 302 5.38 -9.32 2.43
C VAL A 302 6.42 -9.80 1.44
N HIS A 303 6.04 -10.06 0.19
CA HIS A 303 6.90 -10.66 -0.83
C HIS A 303 7.60 -11.94 -0.34
N ASP A 304 8.92 -11.95 -0.28
CA ASP A 304 9.72 -13.10 0.18
C ASP A 304 10.03 -13.08 1.68
N CYS A 305 9.42 -12.15 2.42
CA CYS A 305 9.59 -12.03 3.86
C CYS A 305 8.31 -12.36 4.61
N LEU A 306 8.46 -12.86 5.83
CA LEU A 306 7.40 -12.94 6.82
C LEU A 306 7.60 -11.86 7.88
N TRP A 307 6.57 -11.08 8.13
CA TRP A 307 6.55 -10.02 9.11
C TRP A 307 5.68 -10.42 10.29
N LEU A 308 6.34 -10.66 11.45
CA LEU A 308 5.69 -10.86 12.74
C LEU A 308 5.72 -9.56 13.52
N ARG A 309 4.55 -9.05 13.88
CA ARG A 309 4.39 -7.92 14.82
C ARG A 309 3.81 -8.41 16.14
N MET A 310 4.43 -7.97 17.23
CA MET A 310 4.02 -8.27 18.60
C MET A 310 3.71 -6.98 19.34
N TRP A 311 2.51 -6.90 19.93
CA TRP A 311 2.11 -5.82 20.84
C TRP A 311 2.30 -6.28 22.28
N LEU A 312 3.20 -5.60 23.01
CA LEU A 312 3.61 -6.00 24.37
C LEU A 312 2.72 -5.38 25.46
N ARG A 313 2.02 -4.30 25.14
CA ARG A 313 1.02 -3.66 25.99
C ARG A 313 -0.25 -3.43 25.20
N ARG A 314 -1.40 -3.46 25.87
CA ARG A 314 -2.63 -3.02 25.21
C ARG A 314 -2.49 -1.52 24.93
N PRO A 315 -2.71 -1.07 23.67
CA PRO A 315 -2.92 0.35 23.41
C PRO A 315 -4.02 0.82 24.36
N GLY A 316 -3.83 1.94 25.06
CA GLY A 316 -4.81 2.47 26.01
C GLY A 316 -6.13 2.81 25.31
N GLY A 317 -7.15 1.96 25.43
CA GLY A 317 -8.48 2.14 24.85
C GLY A 317 -9.13 0.82 24.45
N PRO A 318 -10.48 0.70 24.55
CA PRO A 318 -11.19 -0.50 24.16
C PRO A 318 -11.29 -0.54 22.64
N ALA A 319 -10.48 -1.29 22.00
CA ALA A 319 -10.73 -1.89 20.70
C ALA A 319 -9.44 -2.05 19.89
N PHE A 320 -9.04 -3.25 19.73
CA PHE A 320 -8.42 -3.70 18.48
C PHE A 320 -9.34 -3.28 17.33
N GLY A 321 -8.99 -2.25 16.59
CA GLY A 321 -9.74 -1.81 15.41
C GLY A 321 -10.29 -0.39 15.43
N ARG A 322 -10.12 0.40 16.47
CA ARG A 322 -10.52 1.82 16.44
C ARG A 322 -9.44 2.70 17.08
N GLY A 323 -8.72 3.42 16.24
CA GLY A 323 -8.14 4.72 16.52
C GLY A 323 -7.31 4.84 17.79
N ALA A 324 -6.05 4.40 17.78
CA ALA A 324 -5.06 4.90 18.71
C ALA A 324 -4.20 5.95 18.02
N ILE A 325 -4.82 7.04 17.60
CA ILE A 325 -4.17 8.31 17.32
C ILE A 325 -4.96 9.35 18.12
N SER A 326 -4.71 9.44 19.40
CA SER A 326 -5.00 10.63 20.22
C SER A 326 -4.35 10.45 21.57
N ASP A 327 -3.49 11.33 21.79
CA ASP A 327 -2.84 11.90 22.96
C ASP A 327 -1.35 11.63 23.04
N SER A 328 -0.64 12.52 22.34
CA SER A 328 0.74 12.87 22.58
C SER A 328 0.83 13.76 23.83
N SER A 329 0.93 13.15 25.00
CA SER A 329 1.53 13.82 26.14
C SER A 329 2.30 12.82 27.00
N GLN A 330 3.61 12.92 26.82
CA GLN A 330 4.68 12.72 27.80
C GLN A 330 4.78 11.41 28.57
N ASN A 331 5.83 10.72 28.26
CA ASN A 331 6.79 9.99 29.07
C ASN A 331 7.00 8.51 28.75
N SER A 332 8.29 8.20 28.54
CA SER A 332 8.94 6.88 28.45
C SER A 332 8.54 6.04 27.23
N THR A 333 9.22 6.31 26.13
CA THR A 333 9.25 5.56 24.87
C THR A 333 9.93 4.17 25.01
N GLN A 334 9.36 3.27 25.79
CA GLN A 334 9.55 1.85 25.48
C GLN A 334 8.54 1.52 24.39
N SER A 335 9.04 1.22 23.19
CA SER A 335 8.25 0.75 22.05
C SER A 335 7.28 -0.34 22.53
N SER A 336 5.99 -0.06 22.49
CA SER A 336 4.94 -1.04 22.84
C SER A 336 4.81 -2.14 21.81
N THR A 337 5.54 -2.04 20.70
CA THR A 337 5.55 -2.98 19.59
C THR A 337 6.96 -3.49 19.30
N ARG A 338 7.06 -4.76 18.88
CA ARG A 338 8.28 -5.39 18.40
C ARG A 338 8.01 -6.07 17.09
N ASP A 339 8.82 -5.78 16.07
CA ASP A 339 8.71 -6.36 14.75
C ASP A 339 9.87 -7.33 14.49
N LEU A 340 9.54 -8.52 13.97
CA LEU A 340 10.50 -9.46 13.42
C LEU A 340 10.21 -9.62 11.92
N ILE A 341 11.25 -9.53 11.11
CA ILE A 341 11.17 -9.77 9.66
C ILE A 341 12.08 -10.96 9.36
N CYS A 342 11.47 -12.00 8.84
CA CYS A 342 12.16 -13.24 8.51
C CYS A 342 12.23 -13.39 6.99
N SER A 343 13.43 -13.55 6.44
CA SER A 343 13.61 -14.02 5.07
C SER A 343 13.46 -15.54 5.04
N VAL A 344 12.66 -16.01 4.06
CA VAL A 344 12.58 -17.44 3.77
C VAL A 344 13.51 -17.69 2.60
N GLY A 345 14.65 -18.35 2.84
CA GLY A 345 15.57 -18.71 1.77
C GLY A 345 14.82 -19.49 0.69
N ALA A 346 14.93 -19.01 -0.55
CA ALA A 346 14.43 -19.77 -1.70
C ALA A 346 15.28 -21.05 -1.82
N HIS A 347 14.67 -22.21 -1.56
CA HIS A 347 15.21 -23.51 -1.94
C HIS A 347 14.82 -23.84 -3.37
#